data_a72fd7db1bdd6429c0da5b9877f9ffc6
#
_entry.id   a72fd7db1bdd6429c0da5b9877f9ffc6
#
_cell.length_a   1.000
_cell.length_b   1.000
_cell.length_c   1.000
_cell.angle_alpha   90.00
_cell.angle_beta   90.00
_cell.angle_gamma   90.00
#
_symmetry.space_group_name_H-M   'P 1'
#
loop_
_entity.id
_entity.type
_entity.pdbx_description
1 polymer ?
#
loop_
_entity_poly.entity_id
_entity_poly.type
_entity_poly.pdbx_seq_one_letter_code
_entity_poly.pdbx_strand_id
1 'polypeptide(L)'
;VHPDVRRMLLTQKCFAEGGRALVYLAAQQNDIVKKAESEEERKAADELLGFLTPIAKAFLTEAGYEATNLGVQVFGGHGFIAEWGMEQLVRDTKIACIYEGTTGIQALDLLGRKVLMTQGASLRNFTKIVHKFCQSVEGDEQMAQFAAPLAEVNKEWGDLTMKIGMTAMKNREEVGAASVDYLMYSGYATLAFLWARMAKV
;
A
#
# COMPACT_ATOMS: atom_id res chain seq x y z
N VAL A 1 10.88 24.51 13.74
CA VAL A 1 9.78 23.55 13.99
C VAL A 1 10.35 22.36 14.75
N HIS A 2 9.66 21.93 15.81
CA HIS A 2 10.08 20.81 16.65
C HIS A 2 10.25 19.52 15.82
N PRO A 3 11.29 18.69 16.05
CA PRO A 3 11.54 17.49 15.25
C PRO A 3 10.34 16.52 15.16
N ASP A 4 9.60 16.33 16.24
CA ASP A 4 8.41 15.46 16.24
C ASP A 4 7.26 16.03 15.41
N VAL A 5 7.05 17.34 15.40
CA VAL A 5 6.08 18.00 14.52
C VAL A 5 6.48 17.81 13.05
N ARG A 6 7.76 17.91 12.72
CA ARG A 6 8.26 17.62 11.36
C ARG A 6 8.00 16.16 10.97
N ARG A 7 8.24 15.21 11.87
CA ARG A 7 7.93 13.80 11.64
C ARG A 7 6.44 13.61 11.30
N MET A 8 5.53 14.17 12.11
CA MET A 8 4.09 14.08 11.88
C MET A 8 3.67 14.69 10.55
N LEU A 9 4.18 15.85 10.20
CA LEU A 9 3.87 16.52 8.92
C LEU A 9 4.43 15.73 7.72
N LEU A 10 5.64 15.18 7.82
CA LEU A 10 6.23 14.36 6.77
C LEU A 10 5.45 13.04 6.59
N THR A 11 5.00 12.41 7.67
CA THR A 11 4.18 11.21 7.60
C THR A 11 2.87 11.48 6.86
N GLN A 12 2.17 12.59 7.19
CA GLN A 12 0.94 13.01 6.49
C GLN A 12 1.21 13.27 4.99
N LYS A 13 2.30 13.97 4.68
CA LYS A 13 2.71 14.23 3.29
C LYS A 13 3.02 12.93 2.55
N CYS A 14 3.78 12.01 3.14
CA CYS A 14 4.10 10.72 2.54
C CYS A 14 2.86 9.90 2.23
N PHE A 15 1.89 9.86 3.13
CA PHE A 15 0.64 9.15 2.88
C PHE A 15 -0.22 9.83 1.82
N ALA A 16 -0.33 11.16 1.84
CA ALA A 16 -1.18 11.89 0.89
C ALA A 16 -0.63 11.81 -0.55
N GLU A 17 0.66 12.02 -0.74
CA GLU A 17 1.26 12.01 -2.08
C GLU A 17 1.50 10.60 -2.60
N GLY A 18 2.04 9.71 -1.76
CA GLY A 18 2.22 8.29 -2.12
C GLY A 18 0.89 7.58 -2.36
N GLY A 19 -0.12 7.88 -1.54
CA GLY A 19 -1.48 7.36 -1.72
C GLY A 19 -2.12 7.83 -3.03
N ARG A 20 -1.95 9.08 -3.39
CA ARG A 20 -2.39 9.62 -4.70
C ARG A 20 -1.72 8.91 -5.86
N ALA A 21 -0.41 8.64 -5.76
CA ALA A 21 0.33 7.88 -6.78
C ALA A 21 -0.20 6.45 -6.92
N LEU A 22 -0.55 5.78 -5.79
CA LEU A 22 -1.17 4.45 -5.82
C LEU A 22 -2.53 4.46 -6.50
N VAL A 23 -3.38 5.43 -6.20
CA VAL A 23 -4.70 5.57 -6.85
C VAL A 23 -4.55 5.82 -8.35
N TYR A 24 -3.60 6.66 -8.77
CA TYR A 24 -3.35 6.90 -10.19
C TYR A 24 -2.79 5.66 -10.91
N LEU A 25 -1.92 4.88 -10.25
CA LEU A 25 -1.47 3.59 -10.81
C LEU A 25 -2.65 2.64 -11.02
N ALA A 26 -3.53 2.49 -10.03
CA ALA A 26 -4.72 1.66 -10.16
C ALA A 26 -5.69 2.17 -11.25
N ALA A 27 -5.91 3.49 -11.33
CA ALA A 27 -6.73 4.12 -12.36
C ALA A 27 -6.14 3.88 -13.77
N GLN A 28 -4.83 3.98 -13.92
CA GLN A 28 -4.15 3.64 -15.17
C GLN A 28 -4.40 2.19 -15.59
N GLN A 29 -4.30 1.24 -14.65
CA GLN A 29 -4.61 -0.15 -14.98
C GLN A 29 -6.06 -0.33 -15.42
N ASN A 30 -7.02 0.34 -14.77
CA ASN A 30 -8.42 0.30 -15.17
C ASN A 30 -8.64 0.88 -16.58
N ASP A 31 -7.90 1.91 -16.97
CA ASP A 31 -7.94 2.44 -18.33
C ASP A 31 -7.38 1.45 -19.36
N ILE A 32 -6.27 0.77 -19.03
CA ILE A 32 -5.68 -0.27 -19.89
C ILE A 32 -6.67 -1.43 -20.06
N VAL A 33 -7.31 -1.91 -18.99
CA VAL A 33 -8.35 -2.95 -19.06
C VAL A 33 -9.46 -2.59 -20.04
N LYS A 34 -9.86 -1.30 -20.07
CA LYS A 34 -10.98 -0.84 -20.90
C LYS A 34 -10.59 -0.51 -22.34
N LYS A 35 -9.35 -0.07 -22.58
CA LYS A 35 -8.97 0.62 -23.82
C LYS A 35 -7.86 -0.05 -24.60
N ALA A 36 -7.04 -0.93 -24.00
CA ALA A 36 -5.95 -1.60 -24.72
C ALA A 36 -6.50 -2.51 -25.83
N GLU A 37 -5.82 -2.54 -26.97
CA GLU A 37 -6.19 -3.39 -28.11
C GLU A 37 -5.85 -4.86 -27.85
N SER A 38 -4.70 -5.12 -27.20
CA SER A 38 -4.23 -6.46 -26.87
C SER A 38 -5.01 -7.06 -25.71
N GLU A 39 -5.55 -8.27 -25.90
CA GLU A 39 -6.20 -9.05 -24.83
C GLU A 39 -5.22 -9.43 -23.72
N GLU A 40 -3.98 -9.72 -24.09
CA GLU A 40 -2.91 -10.06 -23.14
C GLU A 40 -2.60 -8.87 -22.22
N GLU A 41 -2.52 -7.66 -22.80
CA GLU A 41 -2.30 -6.43 -22.06
C GLU A 41 -3.47 -6.13 -21.10
N ARG A 42 -4.72 -6.28 -21.58
CA ARG A 42 -5.90 -6.12 -20.73
C ARG A 42 -5.89 -7.09 -19.55
N LYS A 43 -5.57 -8.36 -19.80
CA LYS A 43 -5.51 -9.38 -18.77
C LYS A 43 -4.43 -9.09 -17.73
N ALA A 44 -3.23 -8.71 -18.17
CA ALA A 44 -2.14 -8.35 -17.26
C ALA A 44 -2.50 -7.13 -16.39
N ALA A 45 -3.17 -6.13 -16.98
CA ALA A 45 -3.64 -4.96 -16.25
C ALA A 45 -4.76 -5.30 -15.25
N ASP A 46 -5.69 -6.18 -15.60
CA ASP A 46 -6.78 -6.64 -14.72
C ASP A 46 -6.22 -7.42 -13.51
N GLU A 47 -5.26 -8.30 -13.74
CA GLU A 47 -4.57 -9.02 -12.66
C GLU A 47 -3.86 -8.06 -11.70
N LEU A 48 -3.17 -7.06 -12.23
CA LEU A 48 -2.48 -6.04 -11.43
C LEU A 48 -3.48 -5.16 -10.68
N LEU A 49 -4.53 -4.69 -11.35
CA LEU A 49 -5.60 -3.91 -10.72
C LEU A 49 -6.27 -4.69 -9.59
N GLY A 50 -6.58 -5.97 -9.82
CA GLY A 50 -7.14 -6.85 -8.82
C GLY A 50 -6.25 -7.03 -7.59
N PHE A 51 -4.92 -7.08 -7.78
CA PHE A 51 -3.95 -7.13 -6.69
C PHE A 51 -3.87 -5.81 -5.90
N LEU A 52 -3.87 -4.67 -6.60
CA LEU A 52 -3.75 -3.34 -5.99
C LEU A 52 -5.02 -2.88 -5.27
N THR A 53 -6.21 -3.35 -5.69
CA THR A 53 -7.50 -2.86 -5.18
C THR A 53 -7.64 -2.98 -3.65
N PRO A 54 -7.42 -4.15 -3.00
CA PRO A 54 -7.53 -4.26 -1.55
C PRO A 54 -6.48 -3.42 -0.82
N ILE A 55 -5.28 -3.26 -1.40
CA ILE A 55 -4.23 -2.40 -0.84
C ILE A 55 -4.69 -0.94 -0.93
N ALA A 56 -5.12 -0.48 -2.09
CA ALA A 56 -5.59 0.88 -2.29
C ALA A 56 -6.76 1.22 -1.37
N LYS A 57 -7.72 0.31 -1.21
CA LYS A 57 -8.86 0.57 -0.31
C LYS A 57 -8.43 0.57 1.15
N ALA A 58 -7.90 -0.51 1.68
CA ALA A 58 -7.75 -0.67 3.12
C ALA A 58 -6.52 0.03 3.68
N PHE A 59 -5.37 -0.07 3.02
CA PHE A 59 -4.17 0.63 3.48
C PHE A 59 -4.36 2.15 3.43
N LEU A 60 -4.94 2.70 2.35
CA LEU A 60 -5.10 4.15 2.25
C LEU A 60 -6.14 4.70 3.23
N THR A 61 -7.18 3.93 3.57
CA THR A 61 -8.15 4.36 4.58
C THR A 61 -7.55 4.35 6.00
N GLU A 62 -6.76 3.35 6.34
CA GLU A 62 -6.03 3.32 7.62
C GLU A 62 -4.94 4.41 7.68
N ALA A 63 -4.16 4.59 6.62
CA ALA A 63 -3.16 5.66 6.53
C ALA A 63 -3.81 7.06 6.60
N GLY A 64 -4.97 7.24 5.97
CA GLY A 64 -5.75 8.47 6.06
C GLY A 64 -6.24 8.74 7.48
N TYR A 65 -6.73 7.71 8.18
CA TYR A 65 -7.14 7.80 9.56
C TYR A 65 -5.95 8.15 10.49
N GLU A 66 -4.80 7.53 10.28
CA GLU A 66 -3.57 7.88 10.99
C GLU A 66 -3.17 9.34 10.71
N ALA A 67 -3.19 9.77 9.45
CA ALA A 67 -2.83 11.12 9.05
C ALA A 67 -3.71 12.18 9.72
N THR A 68 -5.03 11.93 9.81
CA THR A 68 -5.95 12.86 10.51
C THR A 68 -5.71 12.91 12.01
N ASN A 69 -5.38 11.78 12.66
CA ASN A 69 -4.97 11.76 14.07
C ASN A 69 -3.68 12.55 14.30
N LEU A 70 -2.69 12.40 13.42
CA LEU A 70 -1.47 13.21 13.46
C LEU A 70 -1.78 14.71 13.27
N GLY A 71 -2.79 15.04 12.46
CA GLY A 71 -3.29 16.40 12.29
C GLY A 71 -3.79 16.99 13.60
N VAL A 72 -4.63 16.26 14.34
CA VAL A 72 -5.08 16.68 15.70
C VAL A 72 -3.87 16.91 16.61
N GLN A 73 -2.89 16.02 16.59
CA GLN A 73 -1.69 16.14 17.41
C GLN A 73 -0.85 17.38 17.05
N VAL A 74 -0.72 17.70 15.75
CA VAL A 74 -0.01 18.91 15.27
C VAL A 74 -0.68 20.19 15.75
N PHE A 75 -2.02 20.22 15.79
CA PHE A 75 -2.81 21.34 16.33
C PHE A 75 -2.77 21.43 17.86
N GLY A 76 -2.32 20.37 18.54
CA GLY A 76 -2.33 20.30 20.01
C GLY A 76 -3.76 20.36 20.55
N GLY A 77 -3.96 21.04 21.70
CA GLY A 77 -5.29 21.16 22.31
C GLY A 77 -6.35 21.78 21.38
N HIS A 78 -5.96 22.67 20.49
CA HIS A 78 -6.87 23.26 19.49
C HIS A 78 -7.41 22.22 18.50
N GLY A 79 -6.63 21.20 18.17
CA GLY A 79 -7.09 20.14 17.26
C GLY A 79 -8.24 19.30 17.79
N PHE A 80 -8.43 19.28 19.11
CA PHE A 80 -9.50 18.52 19.77
C PHE A 80 -10.83 19.26 19.84
N ILE A 81 -10.84 20.59 19.81
CA ILE A 81 -12.06 21.39 19.92
C ILE A 81 -12.72 21.63 18.57
N ALA A 82 -14.06 21.56 18.55
CA ALA A 82 -14.88 21.59 17.33
C ALA A 82 -14.68 22.86 16.47
N GLU A 83 -14.37 23.99 17.09
CA GLU A 83 -14.15 25.27 16.39
C GLU A 83 -13.07 25.22 15.29
N TRP A 84 -12.07 24.33 15.43
CA TRP A 84 -10.98 24.17 14.45
C TRP A 84 -11.25 23.09 13.41
N GLY A 85 -12.26 22.26 13.61
CA GLY A 85 -12.73 21.24 12.67
C GLY A 85 -11.79 20.05 12.43
N MET A 86 -10.59 20.01 13.06
CA MET A 86 -9.64 18.92 12.83
C MET A 86 -10.13 17.59 13.41
N GLU A 87 -10.83 17.63 14.56
CA GLU A 87 -11.42 16.44 15.19
C GLU A 87 -12.48 15.79 14.29
N GLN A 88 -13.25 16.60 13.55
CA GLN A 88 -14.27 16.11 12.63
C GLN A 88 -13.66 15.29 11.49
N LEU A 89 -12.48 15.68 11.00
CA LEU A 89 -11.78 14.92 9.95
C LEU A 89 -11.39 13.51 10.42
N VAL A 90 -11.03 13.32 11.69
CA VAL A 90 -10.77 12.00 12.27
C VAL A 90 -12.01 11.11 12.20
N ARG A 91 -13.15 11.67 12.61
CA ARG A 91 -14.44 10.99 12.60
C ARG A 91 -14.88 10.64 11.18
N ASP A 92 -14.77 11.59 10.25
CA ASP A 92 -15.17 11.41 8.84
C ASP A 92 -14.29 10.40 8.11
N THR A 93 -13.00 10.33 8.46
CA THR A 93 -12.09 9.36 7.85
C THR A 93 -12.30 7.95 8.41
N LYS A 94 -12.69 7.82 9.71
CA LYS A 94 -12.83 6.49 10.33
C LYS A 94 -13.88 5.61 9.65
N ILE A 95 -14.97 6.18 9.16
CA ILE A 95 -16.01 5.41 8.48
C ILE A 95 -15.47 4.69 7.22
N ALA A 96 -14.47 5.28 6.55
CA ALA A 96 -13.85 4.68 5.37
C ALA A 96 -13.13 3.36 5.66
N CYS A 97 -12.66 3.12 6.88
CA CYS A 97 -12.07 1.85 7.30
C CYS A 97 -13.11 0.74 7.50
N ILE A 98 -14.39 1.10 7.59
CA ILE A 98 -15.47 0.20 8.03
C ILE A 98 -16.37 -0.22 6.87
N TYR A 99 -16.84 0.73 6.05
CA TYR A 99 -17.79 0.46 4.97
C TYR A 99 -17.11 -0.09 3.72
N GLU A 100 -17.90 -0.69 2.81
CA GLU A 100 -17.44 -1.30 1.55
C GLU A 100 -16.33 -2.34 1.71
N GLY A 101 -16.44 -3.11 2.77
CA GLY A 101 -15.43 -4.08 3.21
C GLY A 101 -14.48 -3.47 4.23
N THR A 102 -14.56 -3.99 5.46
CA THR A 102 -13.63 -3.58 6.53
C THR A 102 -12.18 -3.88 6.17
N THR A 103 -11.25 -3.26 6.89
CA THR A 103 -9.82 -3.53 6.74
C THR A 103 -9.51 -5.02 6.78
N GLY A 104 -10.12 -5.78 7.71
CA GLY A 104 -9.95 -7.23 7.80
C GLY A 104 -10.48 -7.99 6.58
N ILE A 105 -11.63 -7.57 6.02
CA ILE A 105 -12.19 -8.19 4.80
C ILE A 105 -11.28 -7.95 3.59
N GLN A 106 -10.77 -6.74 3.42
CA GLN A 106 -9.83 -6.42 2.35
C GLN A 106 -8.49 -7.15 2.53
N ALA A 107 -8.04 -7.29 3.77
CA ALA A 107 -6.82 -8.00 4.10
C ALA A 107 -6.92 -9.51 3.78
N LEU A 108 -8.05 -10.13 4.09
CA LEU A 108 -8.35 -11.51 3.71
C LEU A 108 -8.49 -11.66 2.18
N ASP A 109 -9.07 -10.68 1.50
CA ASP A 109 -9.13 -10.66 0.05
C ASP A 109 -7.73 -10.64 -0.57
N LEU A 110 -6.84 -9.77 -0.07
CA LEU A 110 -5.46 -9.69 -0.53
C LEU A 110 -4.72 -10.99 -0.28
N LEU A 111 -4.55 -11.38 0.98
CA LEU A 111 -3.70 -12.51 1.34
C LEU A 111 -4.33 -13.84 0.91
N GLY A 112 -5.59 -14.07 1.23
CA GLY A 112 -6.27 -15.33 0.96
C GLY A 112 -6.54 -15.52 -0.53
N ARG A 113 -7.34 -14.63 -1.12
CA ARG A 113 -7.85 -14.79 -2.48
C ARG A 113 -6.85 -14.36 -3.55
N LYS A 114 -6.24 -13.19 -3.42
CA LYS A 114 -5.36 -12.66 -4.47
C LYS A 114 -3.97 -13.30 -4.46
N VAL A 115 -3.44 -13.63 -3.28
CA VAL A 115 -2.09 -14.15 -3.15
C VAL A 115 -2.08 -15.67 -3.01
N LEU A 116 -2.66 -16.22 -1.95
CA LEU A 116 -2.51 -17.65 -1.67
C LEU A 116 -3.30 -18.54 -2.65
N MET A 117 -4.53 -18.19 -3.02
CA MET A 117 -5.30 -18.97 -3.99
C MET A 117 -4.69 -18.94 -5.41
N THR A 118 -3.93 -17.91 -5.76
CA THR A 118 -3.16 -17.83 -7.02
C THR A 118 -1.77 -18.46 -6.90
N GLN A 119 -1.48 -19.14 -5.80
CA GLN A 119 -0.15 -19.71 -5.52
C GLN A 119 0.96 -18.65 -5.61
N GLY A 120 0.65 -17.41 -5.18
CA GLY A 120 1.57 -16.28 -5.18
C GLY A 120 1.80 -15.63 -6.56
N ALA A 121 1.05 -16.00 -7.60
CA ALA A 121 1.26 -15.46 -8.95
C ALA A 121 1.05 -13.94 -9.00
N SER A 122 -0.01 -13.41 -8.39
CA SER A 122 -0.30 -11.97 -8.37
C SER A 122 0.82 -11.17 -7.69
N LEU A 123 1.31 -11.65 -6.55
CA LEU A 123 2.46 -11.03 -5.87
C LEU A 123 3.72 -11.10 -6.74
N ARG A 124 4.03 -12.28 -7.31
CA ARG A 124 5.21 -12.42 -8.19
C ARG A 124 5.17 -11.48 -9.38
N ASN A 125 4.01 -11.22 -9.95
CA ASN A 125 3.86 -10.27 -11.05
C ASN A 125 4.20 -8.85 -10.59
N PHE A 126 3.71 -8.43 -9.43
CA PHE A 126 4.04 -7.12 -8.89
C PHE A 126 5.50 -7.00 -8.45
N THR A 127 6.04 -7.99 -7.73
CA THR A 127 7.45 -7.97 -7.27
C THR A 127 8.44 -7.98 -8.42
N LYS A 128 8.09 -8.57 -9.58
CA LYS A 128 8.88 -8.46 -10.82
C LYS A 128 8.91 -7.03 -11.36
N ILE A 129 7.81 -6.28 -11.27
CA ILE A 129 7.77 -4.87 -11.67
C ILE A 129 8.72 -4.05 -10.79
N VAL A 130 8.67 -4.26 -9.47
CA VAL A 130 9.57 -3.61 -8.51
C VAL A 130 11.02 -3.98 -8.80
N HIS A 131 11.31 -5.25 -9.01
CA HIS A 131 12.67 -5.73 -9.32
C HIS A 131 13.23 -5.10 -10.61
N LYS A 132 12.44 -5.07 -11.69
CA LYS A 132 12.83 -4.41 -12.95
C LYS A 132 13.13 -2.93 -12.74
N PHE A 133 12.36 -2.25 -11.91
CA PHE A 133 12.64 -0.85 -11.55
C PHE A 133 13.98 -0.73 -10.84
N CYS A 134 14.25 -1.53 -9.81
CA CYS A 134 15.54 -1.53 -9.11
C CYS A 134 16.71 -1.76 -10.06
N GLN A 135 16.59 -2.73 -10.99
CA GLN A 135 17.59 -2.96 -12.02
C GLN A 135 17.78 -1.75 -12.96
N SER A 136 16.69 -1.05 -13.30
CA SER A 136 16.75 0.10 -14.22
C SER A 136 17.47 1.32 -13.67
N VAL A 137 17.71 1.34 -12.36
CA VAL A 137 18.44 2.41 -11.65
C VAL A 137 19.76 1.91 -11.04
N GLU A 138 20.18 0.71 -11.39
CA GLU A 138 21.47 0.15 -10.98
C GLU A 138 22.61 1.00 -11.54
N GLY A 139 23.54 1.41 -10.66
CA GLY A 139 24.63 2.31 -11.02
C GLY A 139 24.32 3.81 -10.87
N ASP A 140 23.09 4.18 -10.59
CA ASP A 140 22.73 5.56 -10.24
C ASP A 140 22.96 5.79 -8.73
N GLU A 141 24.02 6.55 -8.40
CA GLU A 141 24.38 6.83 -7.01
C GLU A 141 23.29 7.57 -6.22
N GLN A 142 22.52 8.43 -6.89
CA GLN A 142 21.42 9.17 -6.24
C GLN A 142 20.24 8.24 -5.92
N MET A 143 20.02 7.24 -6.75
CA MET A 143 18.95 6.27 -6.57
C MET A 143 19.31 5.11 -5.64
N ALA A 144 20.59 4.87 -5.37
CA ALA A 144 21.05 3.74 -4.55
C ALA A 144 20.40 3.72 -3.15
N GLN A 145 20.26 4.90 -2.51
CA GLN A 145 19.63 5.03 -1.21
C GLN A 145 18.15 4.61 -1.16
N PHE A 146 17.46 4.59 -2.29
CA PHE A 146 16.05 4.17 -2.42
C PHE A 146 15.94 2.74 -2.96
N ALA A 147 16.75 2.41 -3.96
CA ALA A 147 16.65 1.13 -4.67
C ALA A 147 17.15 -0.05 -3.82
N ALA A 148 18.21 0.11 -3.05
CA ALA A 148 18.76 -0.97 -2.23
C ALA A 148 17.77 -1.42 -1.13
N PRO A 149 17.24 -0.53 -0.25
CA PRO A 149 16.23 -0.93 0.72
C PRO A 149 14.95 -1.46 0.08
N LEU A 150 14.54 -0.90 -1.07
CA LEU A 150 13.35 -1.38 -1.79
C LEU A 150 13.55 -2.82 -2.29
N ALA A 151 14.74 -3.16 -2.78
CA ALA A 151 15.05 -4.51 -3.23
C ALA A 151 15.01 -5.53 -2.07
N GLU A 152 15.51 -5.14 -0.88
CA GLU A 152 15.44 -5.95 0.34
C GLU A 152 13.98 -6.20 0.76
N VAL A 153 13.19 -5.15 0.89
CA VAL A 153 11.76 -5.24 1.22
C VAL A 153 11.00 -6.10 0.21
N ASN A 154 11.29 -5.93 -1.09
CA ASN A 154 10.67 -6.72 -2.15
C ASN A 154 10.99 -8.23 -2.03
N LYS A 155 12.21 -8.57 -1.65
CA LYS A 155 12.62 -9.96 -1.38
C LYS A 155 11.94 -10.50 -0.12
N GLU A 156 11.99 -9.75 0.97
CA GLU A 156 11.34 -10.11 2.23
C GLU A 156 9.85 -10.37 2.06
N TRP A 157 9.17 -9.59 1.22
CA TRP A 157 7.74 -9.78 0.94
C TRP A 157 7.47 -11.16 0.34
N GLY A 158 8.30 -11.62 -0.59
CA GLY A 158 8.22 -12.96 -1.14
C GLY A 158 8.45 -14.06 -0.10
N ASP A 159 9.49 -13.91 0.71
CA ASP A 159 9.87 -14.86 1.76
C ASP A 159 8.78 -14.97 2.85
N LEU A 160 8.24 -13.81 3.29
CA LEU A 160 7.12 -13.74 4.23
C LEU A 160 5.87 -14.44 3.69
N THR A 161 5.53 -14.19 2.43
CA THR A 161 4.38 -14.81 1.77
C THR A 161 4.52 -16.33 1.72
N MET A 162 5.70 -16.82 1.38
CA MET A 162 5.98 -18.26 1.37
C MET A 162 5.83 -18.86 2.77
N LYS A 163 6.38 -18.21 3.79
CA LYS A 163 6.29 -18.66 5.18
C LYS A 163 4.84 -18.74 5.65
N ILE A 164 4.05 -17.69 5.40
CA ILE A 164 2.62 -17.69 5.75
C ILE A 164 1.89 -18.81 5.01
N GLY A 165 2.14 -18.99 3.70
CA GLY A 165 1.53 -20.07 2.93
C GLY A 165 1.82 -21.47 3.47
N MET A 166 3.07 -21.73 3.86
CA MET A 166 3.47 -23.02 4.47
C MET A 166 2.79 -23.24 5.82
N THR A 167 2.67 -22.19 6.64
CA THR A 167 2.02 -22.30 7.96
C THR A 167 0.52 -22.50 7.80
N ALA A 168 -0.10 -21.82 6.84
CA ALA A 168 -1.52 -21.93 6.51
C ALA A 168 -1.94 -23.34 6.02
N MET A 169 -1.01 -24.12 5.44
CA MET A 169 -1.27 -25.52 5.08
C MET A 169 -1.53 -26.39 6.32
N LYS A 170 -0.93 -26.02 7.46
CA LYS A 170 -1.09 -26.75 8.74
C LYS A 170 -2.25 -26.19 9.57
N ASN A 171 -2.42 -24.89 9.54
CA ASN A 171 -3.47 -24.18 10.27
C ASN A 171 -4.01 -23.01 9.43
N ARG A 172 -5.24 -23.14 8.93
CA ARG A 172 -5.89 -22.12 8.07
C ARG A 172 -6.16 -20.80 8.79
N GLU A 173 -6.25 -20.80 10.12
CA GLU A 173 -6.47 -19.58 10.90
C GLU A 173 -5.29 -18.61 10.82
N GLU A 174 -4.10 -19.10 10.49
CA GLU A 174 -2.91 -18.29 10.27
C GLU A 174 -3.10 -17.25 9.15
N VAL A 175 -3.92 -17.56 8.15
CA VAL A 175 -4.24 -16.59 7.10
C VAL A 175 -4.99 -15.40 7.68
N GLY A 176 -5.98 -15.65 8.54
CA GLY A 176 -6.74 -14.61 9.23
C GLY A 176 -5.86 -13.80 10.20
N ALA A 177 -5.04 -14.49 10.98
CA ALA A 177 -4.15 -13.86 11.95
C ALA A 177 -3.11 -12.93 11.31
N ALA A 178 -2.54 -13.32 10.16
CA ALA A 178 -1.52 -12.54 9.47
C ALA A 178 -2.08 -11.47 8.52
N SER A 179 -3.36 -11.54 8.14
CA SER A 179 -3.88 -10.82 6.98
C SER A 179 -3.76 -9.31 7.07
N VAL A 180 -4.09 -8.70 8.21
CA VAL A 180 -4.08 -7.24 8.40
C VAL A 180 -2.65 -6.71 8.35
N ASP A 181 -1.73 -7.33 9.09
CA ASP A 181 -0.32 -6.93 9.09
C ASP A 181 0.31 -7.13 7.71
N TYR A 182 -0.05 -8.21 7.02
CA TYR A 182 0.37 -8.45 5.64
C TYR A 182 -0.14 -7.37 4.68
N LEU A 183 -1.39 -6.94 4.82
CA LEU A 183 -1.94 -5.85 4.01
C LEU A 183 -1.21 -4.52 4.30
N MET A 184 -0.94 -4.21 5.56
CA MET A 184 -0.22 -2.99 5.93
C MET A 184 1.21 -3.03 5.39
N TYR A 185 1.92 -4.16 5.53
CA TYR A 185 3.24 -4.36 4.91
C TYR A 185 3.19 -4.15 3.39
N SER A 186 2.20 -4.75 2.72
CA SER A 186 2.00 -4.62 1.27
C SER A 186 1.79 -3.16 0.86
N GLY A 187 1.04 -2.40 1.65
CA GLY A 187 0.81 -0.98 1.45
C GLY A 187 2.09 -0.17 1.55
N TYR A 188 2.87 -0.36 2.61
CA TYR A 188 4.16 0.34 2.78
C TYR A 188 5.16 -0.01 1.68
N ALA A 189 5.29 -1.29 1.31
CA ALA A 189 6.16 -1.73 0.23
C ALA A 189 5.77 -1.11 -1.12
N THR A 190 4.46 -1.04 -1.39
CA THR A 190 3.93 -0.40 -2.60
C THR A 190 4.19 1.10 -2.60
N LEU A 191 3.99 1.80 -1.48
CA LEU A 191 4.32 3.21 -1.38
C LEU A 191 5.83 3.47 -1.54
N ALA A 192 6.67 2.65 -0.94
CA ALA A 192 8.13 2.77 -1.09
C ALA A 192 8.54 2.67 -2.57
N PHE A 193 7.97 1.73 -3.32
CA PHE A 193 8.17 1.62 -4.77
C PHE A 193 7.72 2.88 -5.52
N LEU A 194 6.54 3.41 -5.21
CA LEU A 194 6.01 4.61 -5.87
C LEU A 194 6.85 5.84 -5.56
N TRP A 195 7.27 6.01 -4.30
CA TRP A 195 8.17 7.10 -3.91
C TRP A 195 9.53 7.00 -4.60
N ALA A 196 10.12 5.81 -4.69
CA ALA A 196 11.36 5.60 -5.44
C ALA A 196 11.20 5.96 -6.93
N ARG A 197 10.06 5.61 -7.54
CA ARG A 197 9.75 6.03 -8.92
C ARG A 197 9.63 7.54 -9.08
N MET A 198 8.96 8.22 -8.14
CA MET A 198 8.86 9.69 -8.15
C MET A 198 10.20 10.37 -7.94
N ALA A 199 11.09 9.81 -7.13
CA ALA A 199 12.42 10.35 -6.91
C ALA A 199 13.35 10.24 -8.13
N LYS A 200 13.04 9.36 -9.10
CA LYS A 200 13.79 9.19 -10.35
C LYS A 200 13.48 10.30 -11.38
N VAL A 201 12.33 10.97 -11.27
CA VAL A 201 11.85 11.99 -12.24
C VAL A 201 12.39 13.35 -11.89
#